data_0f402aeea35935daa74ddb97a3038a36
#
_entry.id   0f402aeea35935daa74ddb97a3038a36
#
_cell.length_a   1.000
_cell.length_b   1.000
_cell.length_c   1.000
_cell.angle_alpha   90.00
_cell.angle_beta   90.00
_cell.angle_gamma   90.00
#
_symmetry.space_group_name_H-M   'P 1'
#
loop_
_entity.id
_entity.type
_entity.pdbx_description
1 polymer ?
#
loop_
_entity_poly.entity_id
_entity_poly.type
_entity_poly.pdbx_seq_one_letter_code
_entity_poly.pdbx_strand_id
1 'polypeptide(L)'
;MHRRSALAGLVALPGLSLPLSGCSPQTTVIDGPDAPGFAMPLTAPRLALVLAAGGPRGFAHVGVLRALDELAIRPDLIVGASIGALVGSALAAGLAIPQIEALAFDFDFYRMARWSPSQGMRLEGAGIADLIHRTLGVQRFEQLRTPLAVVATDAQSQRPAVFNQGELGPAVQASCSIPRWFAPVRIRGRDFIDADVSSPLPVKAARSLGAKLVLAVDVAVHANKPRPSGAERYVEGDRAKRAQIDAEAELADMVLHPYFGYWVNLSREFRVTAARAAYEQTMQQANHLRGLFG
;
A
#
# COMPACT_ATOMS: atom_id res chain seq x y z
N MET A 1 47.70 70.57 28.90
CA MET A 1 47.62 69.33 28.12
C MET A 1 46.32 68.63 28.48
N HIS A 2 45.29 68.86 27.71
CA HIS A 2 43.93 68.31 28.03
C HIS A 2 43.62 67.20 27.06
N ARG A 3 43.38 65.98 27.63
CA ARG A 3 42.82 64.86 26.88
C ARG A 3 41.29 64.94 26.96
N ARG A 4 40.63 65.10 25.79
CA ARG A 4 39.17 65.01 25.68
C ARG A 4 38.84 63.56 25.34
N SER A 5 38.03 62.94 26.23
CA SER A 5 37.41 61.61 26.02
C SER A 5 36.14 61.83 25.20
N ALA A 6 36.02 61.14 24.05
CA ALA A 6 34.82 61.07 23.30
C ALA A 6 34.01 59.85 23.72
N LEU A 7 32.81 60.05 24.27
CA LEU A 7 31.80 59.01 24.48
C LEU A 7 31.10 58.70 23.15
N ALA A 8 31.25 57.50 22.65
CA ALA A 8 30.46 56.97 21.54
C ALA A 8 29.21 56.34 22.10
N GLY A 9 28.06 56.93 21.79
CA GLY A 9 26.74 56.41 22.13
C GLY A 9 26.39 55.18 21.23
N LEU A 10 26.17 54.03 21.83
CA LEU A 10 25.58 52.87 21.17
C LEU A 10 24.08 53.10 20.99
N VAL A 11 23.61 53.27 19.78
CA VAL A 11 22.18 53.23 19.43
C VAL A 11 21.79 51.74 19.28
N ALA A 12 21.01 51.23 20.26
CA ALA A 12 20.41 49.89 20.17
C ALA A 12 19.29 49.91 19.13
N LEU A 13 19.48 49.18 18.04
CA LEU A 13 18.40 48.89 17.11
C LEU A 13 17.42 47.88 17.72
N PRO A 14 16.11 48.07 17.63
CA PRO A 14 15.16 47.10 18.10
C PRO A 14 15.25 45.85 17.19
N GLY A 15 15.56 44.71 17.81
CA GLY A 15 15.64 43.43 17.15
C GLY A 15 14.27 43.06 16.57
N LEU A 16 14.23 42.98 15.22
CA LEU A 16 13.13 42.39 14.48
C LEU A 16 13.19 40.87 14.71
N SER A 17 12.45 40.36 15.70
CA SER A 17 12.20 38.94 15.85
C SER A 17 11.22 38.50 14.76
N LEU A 18 11.78 38.03 13.64
CA LEU A 18 11.03 37.30 12.63
C LEU A 18 10.54 36.00 13.29
N PRO A 19 9.24 35.68 13.27
CA PRO A 19 8.78 34.38 13.71
C PRO A 19 9.39 33.35 12.75
N LEU A 20 10.26 32.49 13.26
CA LEU A 20 10.62 31.25 12.60
C LEU A 20 9.36 30.38 12.59
N SER A 21 8.49 30.60 11.61
CA SER A 21 7.44 29.65 11.28
C SER A 21 8.14 28.38 10.84
N GLY A 22 8.36 27.47 11.78
CA GLY A 22 8.86 26.14 11.48
C GLY A 22 7.89 25.52 10.48
N CYS A 23 8.38 25.30 9.24
CA CYS A 23 7.65 24.48 8.26
C CYS A 23 7.53 23.07 8.85
N SER A 24 6.47 22.82 9.60
CA SER A 24 6.06 21.47 9.92
C SER A 24 5.76 20.78 8.58
N PRO A 25 6.25 19.54 8.36
CA PRO A 25 5.94 18.81 7.15
C PRO A 25 4.43 18.76 6.98
N GLN A 26 3.93 19.27 5.85
CA GLN A 26 2.49 19.26 5.60
C GLN A 26 2.07 17.81 5.31
N THR A 27 1.46 17.19 6.31
CA THR A 27 0.77 15.92 6.15
C THR A 27 -0.46 16.16 5.28
N THR A 28 -0.74 15.29 4.32
CA THR A 28 -2.01 15.33 3.58
C THR A 28 -3.14 15.13 4.59
N VAL A 29 -4.00 16.14 4.74
CA VAL A 29 -5.12 16.11 5.70
C VAL A 29 -6.41 15.90 4.93
N ILE A 30 -7.12 14.84 5.28
CA ILE A 30 -8.40 14.44 4.68
C ILE A 30 -9.44 14.38 5.80
N ASP A 31 -10.21 15.44 5.90
CA ASP A 31 -11.29 15.58 6.88
C ASP A 31 -12.60 15.93 6.15
N GLY A 32 -13.71 15.65 6.79
CA GLY A 32 -15.04 15.93 6.23
C GLY A 32 -15.88 14.68 6.01
N PRO A 33 -17.11 14.83 5.48
CA PRO A 33 -18.07 13.73 5.36
C PRO A 33 -17.59 12.64 4.40
N ASP A 34 -16.85 13.01 3.37
CA ASP A 34 -16.37 12.09 2.33
C ASP A 34 -15.04 11.41 2.67
N ALA A 35 -14.35 11.86 3.71
CA ALA A 35 -13.10 11.24 4.16
C ALA A 35 -13.25 9.73 4.37
N PRO A 36 -12.20 8.91 4.10
CA PRO A 36 -12.26 7.47 4.29
C PRO A 36 -12.84 7.08 5.64
N GLY A 37 -13.81 6.16 5.63
CA GLY A 37 -14.47 5.62 6.82
C GLY A 37 -13.91 4.26 7.20
N PHE A 38 -13.85 4.00 8.52
CA PHE A 38 -13.45 2.69 9.01
C PHE A 38 -14.45 1.61 8.58
N ALA A 39 -13.92 0.40 8.38
CA ALA A 39 -14.67 -0.69 7.80
C ALA A 39 -15.90 -1.06 8.62
N MET A 40 -17.01 -1.19 7.91
CA MET A 40 -18.24 -1.80 8.40
C MET A 40 -18.33 -3.25 7.93
N PRO A 41 -18.92 -4.16 8.74
CA PRO A 41 -19.15 -5.53 8.32
C PRO A 41 -19.95 -5.58 7.00
N LEU A 42 -19.59 -6.52 6.14
CA LEU A 42 -20.28 -6.77 4.88
C LEU A 42 -21.28 -7.90 5.04
N THR A 43 -22.26 -7.96 4.14
CA THR A 43 -23.11 -9.15 4.03
C THR A 43 -22.24 -10.33 3.61
N ALA A 44 -21.95 -11.22 4.53
CA ALA A 44 -21.07 -12.38 4.51
C ALA A 44 -20.54 -12.79 3.11
N PRO A 45 -19.45 -12.21 2.61
CA PRO A 45 -18.89 -12.56 1.31
C PRO A 45 -18.45 -14.03 1.30
N ARG A 46 -18.74 -14.76 0.21
CA ARG A 46 -18.36 -16.17 0.08
C ARG A 46 -16.83 -16.27 -0.02
N LEU A 47 -16.23 -15.51 -0.93
CA LEU A 47 -14.79 -15.54 -1.20
C LEU A 47 -14.16 -14.15 -1.08
N ALA A 48 -13.18 -14.02 -0.21
CA ALA A 48 -12.29 -12.86 -0.19
C ALA A 48 -10.95 -13.18 -0.88
N LEU A 49 -10.48 -12.26 -1.74
CA LEU A 49 -9.14 -12.24 -2.27
C LEU A 49 -8.31 -11.23 -1.47
N VAL A 50 -7.28 -11.72 -0.78
CA VAL A 50 -6.35 -10.90 0.00
C VAL A 50 -5.06 -10.69 -0.79
N LEU A 51 -4.70 -9.42 -1.03
CA LEU A 51 -3.50 -9.02 -1.76
C LEU A 51 -2.49 -8.37 -0.81
N ALA A 52 -1.34 -9.00 -0.64
CA ALA A 52 -0.30 -8.59 0.29
C ALA A 52 0.39 -7.27 -0.09
N ALA A 53 1.01 -6.63 0.89
CA ALA A 53 2.02 -5.61 0.70
C ALA A 53 3.31 -6.20 0.10
N GLY A 54 4.15 -5.37 -0.53
CA GLY A 54 5.42 -5.85 -1.07
C GLY A 54 6.15 -4.87 -2.00
N GLY A 55 5.68 -3.64 -2.17
CA GLY A 55 6.29 -2.69 -3.10
C GLY A 55 6.42 -3.27 -4.51
N PRO A 56 7.62 -3.25 -5.14
CA PRO A 56 7.80 -3.79 -6.50
C PRO A 56 7.46 -5.28 -6.65
N ARG A 57 7.48 -6.06 -5.56
CA ARG A 57 7.06 -7.47 -5.59
C ARG A 57 5.58 -7.64 -5.97
N GLY A 58 4.77 -6.62 -5.71
CA GLY A 58 3.33 -6.64 -5.99
C GLY A 58 2.96 -6.72 -7.47
N PHE A 59 3.89 -6.54 -8.41
CA PHE A 59 3.62 -6.83 -9.82
C PHE A 59 3.27 -8.31 -10.07
N ALA A 60 3.67 -9.22 -9.18
CA ALA A 60 3.25 -10.61 -9.20
C ALA A 60 1.74 -10.79 -9.00
N HIS A 61 1.06 -9.89 -8.26
CA HIS A 61 -0.40 -9.93 -8.13
C HIS A 61 -1.10 -9.94 -9.49
N VAL A 62 -0.59 -9.18 -10.45
CA VAL A 62 -1.18 -9.07 -11.79
C VAL A 62 -1.24 -10.42 -12.49
N GLY A 63 -0.17 -11.23 -12.39
CA GLY A 63 -0.13 -12.59 -12.92
C GLY A 63 -1.12 -13.52 -12.23
N VAL A 64 -1.25 -13.42 -10.89
CA VAL A 64 -2.27 -14.17 -10.15
C VAL A 64 -3.67 -13.77 -10.60
N LEU A 65 -3.96 -12.46 -10.71
CA LEU A 65 -5.27 -11.99 -11.17
C LEU A 65 -5.62 -12.51 -12.56
N ARG A 66 -4.66 -12.57 -13.48
CA ARG A 66 -4.83 -13.15 -14.80
C ARG A 66 -5.22 -14.64 -14.71
N ALA A 67 -4.50 -15.41 -13.90
CA ALA A 67 -4.80 -16.83 -13.71
C ALA A 67 -6.19 -17.05 -13.11
N LEU A 68 -6.57 -16.27 -12.09
CA LEU A 68 -7.90 -16.35 -11.47
C LEU A 68 -9.01 -15.98 -12.46
N ASP A 69 -8.78 -15.00 -13.34
CA ASP A 69 -9.70 -14.61 -14.40
C ASP A 69 -9.93 -15.75 -15.40
N GLU A 70 -8.86 -16.39 -15.89
CA GLU A 70 -8.92 -17.57 -16.79
C GLU A 70 -9.58 -18.80 -16.11
N LEU A 71 -9.43 -18.93 -14.78
CA LEU A 71 -10.07 -19.99 -14.00
C LEU A 71 -11.52 -19.67 -13.63
N ALA A 72 -12.03 -18.49 -14.01
CA ALA A 72 -13.35 -17.98 -13.66
C ALA A 72 -13.61 -17.86 -12.14
N ILE A 73 -12.54 -17.73 -11.34
CA ILE A 73 -12.63 -17.51 -9.88
C ILE A 73 -12.84 -16.02 -9.63
N ARG A 74 -13.98 -15.66 -9.07
CA ARG A 74 -14.40 -14.27 -8.83
C ARG A 74 -14.57 -14.03 -7.33
N PRO A 75 -13.79 -13.11 -6.74
CA PRO A 75 -13.98 -12.74 -5.33
C PRO A 75 -15.22 -11.87 -5.15
N ASP A 76 -15.88 -12.04 -4.01
CA ASP A 76 -16.98 -11.18 -3.53
C ASP A 76 -16.48 -10.03 -2.69
N LEU A 77 -15.23 -10.11 -2.22
CA LEU A 77 -14.52 -9.09 -1.45
C LEU A 77 -13.05 -9.09 -1.85
N ILE A 78 -12.46 -7.92 -1.98
CA ILE A 78 -11.02 -7.75 -2.14
C ILE A 78 -10.49 -7.04 -0.88
N VAL A 79 -9.39 -7.52 -0.32
CA VAL A 79 -8.69 -6.86 0.80
C VAL A 79 -7.25 -6.64 0.40
N GLY A 80 -6.82 -5.39 0.43
CA GLY A 80 -5.49 -5.02 -0.06
C GLY A 80 -4.64 -4.28 0.96
N ALA A 81 -3.34 -4.56 0.97
CA ALA A 81 -2.31 -3.87 1.72
C ALA A 81 -1.27 -3.26 0.77
N SER A 82 -0.98 -1.96 0.91
CA SER A 82 0.03 -1.24 0.11
C SER A 82 -0.16 -1.46 -1.40
N ILE A 83 0.82 -2.00 -2.12
CA ILE A 83 0.69 -2.34 -3.55
C ILE A 83 -0.51 -3.27 -3.83
N GLY A 84 -0.86 -4.15 -2.88
CA GLY A 84 -2.05 -4.99 -2.98
C GLY A 84 -3.35 -4.18 -2.95
N ALA A 85 -3.40 -3.06 -2.21
CA ALA A 85 -4.53 -2.14 -2.22
C ALA A 85 -4.63 -1.40 -3.57
N LEU A 86 -3.49 -1.00 -4.15
CA LEU A 86 -3.45 -0.34 -5.45
C LEU A 86 -3.94 -1.27 -6.57
N VAL A 87 -3.40 -2.49 -6.66
CA VAL A 87 -3.81 -3.49 -7.65
C VAL A 87 -5.26 -3.94 -7.40
N GLY A 88 -5.62 -4.16 -6.13
CA GLY A 88 -6.98 -4.52 -5.73
C GLY A 88 -8.02 -3.48 -6.09
N SER A 89 -7.67 -2.18 -6.03
CA SER A 89 -8.57 -1.09 -6.44
C SER A 89 -8.91 -1.15 -7.92
N ALA A 90 -7.95 -1.47 -8.77
CA ALA A 90 -8.16 -1.61 -10.21
C ALA A 90 -9.11 -2.78 -10.52
N LEU A 91 -8.92 -3.93 -9.87
CA LEU A 91 -9.81 -5.08 -9.99
C LEU A 91 -11.21 -4.76 -9.46
N ALA A 92 -11.30 -4.14 -8.28
CA ALA A 92 -12.55 -3.77 -7.63
C ALA A 92 -13.38 -2.75 -8.45
N ALA A 93 -12.72 -1.83 -9.14
CA ALA A 93 -13.35 -0.91 -10.08
C ALA A 93 -13.88 -1.59 -11.34
N GLY A 94 -13.49 -2.85 -11.57
CA GLY A 94 -13.92 -3.67 -12.71
C GLY A 94 -13.12 -3.45 -13.97
N LEU A 95 -11.86 -3.02 -13.86
CA LEU A 95 -10.94 -3.00 -14.99
C LEU A 95 -10.69 -4.43 -15.49
N ALA A 96 -10.67 -4.60 -16.80
CA ALA A 96 -10.31 -5.89 -17.39
C ALA A 96 -8.82 -6.20 -17.14
N ILE A 97 -8.47 -7.47 -17.05
CA ILE A 97 -7.08 -7.90 -16.76
C ILE A 97 -6.05 -7.26 -17.71
N PRO A 98 -6.27 -7.17 -19.04
CA PRO A 98 -5.33 -6.48 -19.93
C PRO A 98 -5.12 -4.99 -19.59
N GLN A 99 -6.14 -4.31 -19.06
CA GLN A 99 -6.01 -2.92 -18.62
C GLN A 99 -5.16 -2.82 -17.33
N ILE A 100 -5.34 -3.75 -16.39
CA ILE A 100 -4.52 -3.84 -15.18
C ILE A 100 -3.06 -4.15 -15.53
N GLU A 101 -2.82 -5.06 -16.46
CA GLU A 101 -1.48 -5.39 -16.99
C GLU A 101 -0.81 -4.15 -17.61
N ALA A 102 -1.52 -3.43 -18.48
CA ALA A 102 -0.99 -2.21 -19.11
C ALA A 102 -0.61 -1.15 -18.06
N LEU A 103 -1.49 -0.90 -17.07
CA LEU A 103 -1.20 0.03 -15.97
C LEU A 103 0.02 -0.40 -15.15
N ALA A 104 0.16 -1.70 -14.86
CA ALA A 104 1.26 -2.23 -14.08
C ALA A 104 2.59 -2.18 -14.86
N PHE A 105 2.58 -2.54 -16.14
CA PHE A 105 3.81 -2.62 -16.93
C PHE A 105 4.32 -1.26 -17.42
N ASP A 106 3.42 -0.30 -17.62
CA ASP A 106 3.75 1.07 -18.01
C ASP A 106 3.80 2.04 -16.80
N PHE A 107 3.77 1.48 -15.58
CA PHE A 107 3.80 2.22 -14.34
C PHE A 107 5.03 3.14 -14.23
N ASP A 108 4.81 4.39 -13.97
CA ASP A 108 5.86 5.39 -13.73
C ASP A 108 5.88 5.82 -12.26
N PHE A 109 6.84 5.27 -11.51
CA PHE A 109 7.01 5.58 -10.10
C PHE A 109 7.23 7.08 -9.86
N TYR A 110 7.95 7.75 -10.75
CA TYR A 110 8.27 9.18 -10.59
C TYR A 110 7.05 10.08 -10.73
N ARG A 111 6.01 9.64 -11.45
CA ARG A 111 4.74 10.36 -11.53
C ARG A 111 3.92 10.29 -10.25
N MET A 112 4.14 9.26 -9.43
CA MET A 112 3.44 9.10 -8.15
C MET A 112 4.16 9.76 -6.99
N ALA A 113 5.46 9.87 -7.09
CA ALA A 113 6.33 10.44 -6.08
C ALA A 113 6.62 11.90 -6.43
N ARG A 114 5.79 12.84 -5.99
CA ARG A 114 6.11 14.27 -6.10
C ARG A 114 7.09 14.65 -5.02
N TRP A 115 8.21 15.22 -5.43
CA TRP A 115 9.15 15.83 -4.51
C TRP A 115 8.54 17.08 -3.89
N SER A 116 8.46 17.14 -2.56
CA SER A 116 8.04 18.34 -1.84
C SER A 116 9.19 18.88 -0.99
N PRO A 117 9.74 20.06 -1.28
CA PRO A 117 10.76 20.70 -0.45
C PRO A 117 10.29 20.98 0.99
N SER A 118 8.99 21.18 1.19
CA SER A 118 8.38 21.44 2.49
C SER A 118 8.34 20.22 3.41
N GLN A 119 8.57 19.03 2.87
CA GLN A 119 8.46 17.74 3.57
C GLN A 119 9.81 17.19 4.07
N GLY A 120 10.87 17.99 4.08
CA GLY A 120 12.18 17.54 4.61
C GLY A 120 12.74 16.31 3.90
N MET A 121 12.78 16.31 2.56
CA MET A 121 13.20 15.20 1.69
C MET A 121 12.27 13.97 1.65
N ARG A 122 11.01 14.12 2.03
CA ARG A 122 9.99 13.09 1.83
C ARG A 122 9.19 13.35 0.56
N LEU A 123 8.70 12.26 -0.03
CA LEU A 123 7.84 12.33 -1.20
C LEU A 123 6.39 12.57 -0.77
N GLU A 124 5.67 13.39 -1.53
CA GLU A 124 4.22 13.49 -1.37
C GLU A 124 3.55 12.31 -2.10
N GLY A 125 2.81 11.49 -1.36
CA GLY A 125 2.06 10.37 -1.92
C GLY A 125 0.76 10.79 -2.62
N ALA A 126 0.46 12.09 -2.74
CA ALA A 126 -0.75 12.60 -3.41
C ALA A 126 -0.90 12.08 -4.85
N GLY A 127 0.21 11.77 -5.52
CA GLY A 127 0.18 11.14 -6.83
C GLY A 127 -0.52 9.79 -6.87
N ILE A 128 -0.62 9.07 -5.74
CA ILE A 128 -1.35 7.79 -5.64
C ILE A 128 -2.86 8.05 -5.69
N ALA A 129 -3.37 8.98 -4.88
CA ALA A 129 -4.78 9.36 -4.91
C ALA A 129 -5.18 9.91 -6.29
N ASP A 130 -4.34 10.77 -6.88
CA ASP A 130 -4.53 11.28 -8.24
C ASP A 130 -4.53 10.17 -9.31
N LEU A 131 -3.67 9.16 -9.16
CA LEU A 131 -3.65 8.01 -10.07
C LEU A 131 -4.97 7.24 -9.99
N ILE A 132 -5.43 6.93 -8.77
CA ILE A 132 -6.71 6.25 -8.54
C ILE A 132 -7.85 7.01 -9.22
N HIS A 133 -7.98 8.32 -8.97
CA HIS A 133 -9.06 9.14 -9.52
C HIS A 133 -9.04 9.18 -11.06
N ARG A 134 -7.87 9.35 -11.67
CA ARG A 134 -7.74 9.46 -13.13
C ARG A 134 -7.90 8.13 -13.86
N THR A 135 -7.52 7.02 -13.20
CA THR A 135 -7.40 5.72 -13.86
C THR A 135 -8.65 4.87 -13.72
N LEU A 136 -9.31 4.92 -12.54
CA LEU A 136 -10.37 3.98 -12.24
C LEU A 136 -11.78 4.49 -12.61
N GLY A 137 -11.94 5.79 -12.88
CA GLY A 137 -13.25 6.39 -13.15
C GLY A 137 -14.21 6.37 -11.96
N VAL A 138 -13.71 5.98 -10.76
CA VAL A 138 -14.46 5.98 -9.49
C VAL A 138 -13.64 6.71 -8.44
N GLN A 139 -14.34 7.35 -7.49
CA GLN A 139 -13.71 8.13 -6.42
C GLN A 139 -13.96 7.55 -5.04
N ARG A 140 -14.99 6.74 -4.89
CA ARG A 140 -15.48 6.24 -3.60
C ARG A 140 -15.58 4.72 -3.58
N PHE A 141 -15.43 4.14 -2.39
CA PHE A 141 -15.60 2.70 -2.18
C PHE A 141 -16.98 2.20 -2.63
N GLU A 142 -18.01 3.00 -2.41
CA GLU A 142 -19.41 2.65 -2.72
C GLU A 142 -19.69 2.58 -4.23
N GLN A 143 -18.79 3.08 -5.07
CA GLN A 143 -18.89 3.05 -6.54
C GLN A 143 -18.21 1.83 -7.16
N LEU A 144 -17.46 1.06 -6.35
CA LEU A 144 -16.75 -0.12 -6.84
C LEU A 144 -17.71 -1.25 -7.21
N ARG A 145 -17.35 -2.00 -8.25
CA ARG A 145 -18.13 -3.18 -8.70
C ARG A 145 -18.02 -4.36 -7.73
N THR A 146 -16.84 -4.54 -7.16
CA THR A 146 -16.59 -5.53 -6.12
C THR A 146 -16.22 -4.79 -4.85
N PRO A 147 -16.81 -5.11 -3.69
CA PRO A 147 -16.40 -4.57 -2.40
C PRO A 147 -14.90 -4.65 -2.18
N LEU A 148 -14.31 -3.55 -1.72
CA LEU A 148 -12.89 -3.45 -1.39
C LEU A 148 -12.70 -2.99 0.05
N ALA A 149 -11.75 -3.57 0.73
CA ALA A 149 -11.21 -3.03 1.98
C ALA A 149 -9.72 -2.73 1.81
N VAL A 150 -9.33 -1.54 2.20
CA VAL A 150 -7.93 -1.07 2.17
C VAL A 150 -7.39 -1.04 3.59
N VAL A 151 -6.27 -1.69 3.82
CA VAL A 151 -5.61 -1.72 5.12
C VAL A 151 -4.48 -0.69 5.14
N ALA A 152 -4.38 0.07 6.22
CA ALA A 152 -3.25 0.94 6.52
C ALA A 152 -2.84 0.72 7.98
N THR A 153 -1.71 1.27 8.40
CA THR A 153 -1.27 1.25 9.80
C THR A 153 -1.54 2.59 10.46
N ASP A 154 -2.25 2.60 11.56
CA ASP A 154 -2.34 3.78 12.42
C ASP A 154 -0.97 4.09 13.02
N ALA A 155 -0.44 5.28 12.74
CA ALA A 155 0.94 5.64 13.09
C ALA A 155 1.19 5.71 14.61
N GLN A 156 0.15 6.03 15.38
CA GLN A 156 0.28 6.14 16.84
C GLN A 156 0.17 4.79 17.54
N SER A 157 -0.89 4.02 17.21
CA SER A 157 -1.13 2.74 17.87
C SER A 157 -0.35 1.57 17.27
N GLN A 158 0.24 1.76 16.09
CA GLN A 158 0.91 0.73 15.30
C GLN A 158 0.02 -0.48 14.98
N ARG A 159 -1.29 -0.27 14.95
CA ARG A 159 -2.29 -1.30 14.65
C ARG A 159 -2.87 -1.13 13.25
N PRO A 160 -3.34 -2.21 12.62
CA PRO A 160 -4.06 -2.12 11.36
C PRO A 160 -5.34 -1.30 11.51
N ALA A 161 -5.59 -0.46 10.52
CA ALA A 161 -6.85 0.23 10.31
C ALA A 161 -7.39 -0.19 8.94
N VAL A 162 -8.67 -0.49 8.87
CA VAL A 162 -9.34 -1.00 7.66
C VAL A 162 -10.35 0.04 7.20
N PHE A 163 -10.28 0.41 5.92
CA PHE A 163 -11.18 1.37 5.28
C PHE A 163 -11.99 0.67 4.18
N ASN A 164 -13.31 0.88 4.14
CA ASN A 164 -14.17 0.38 3.06
C ASN A 164 -15.32 1.34 2.70
N GLN A 165 -15.21 2.60 3.11
CA GLN A 165 -16.20 3.64 2.87
C GLN A 165 -15.53 4.98 2.53
N GLY A 166 -16.26 5.87 1.87
CA GLY A 166 -15.81 7.22 1.56
C GLY A 166 -14.81 7.25 0.41
N GLU A 167 -13.91 8.22 0.40
CA GLU A 167 -12.92 8.42 -0.68
C GLU A 167 -11.90 7.28 -0.74
N LEU A 168 -11.76 6.71 -1.93
CA LEU A 168 -10.87 5.58 -2.20
C LEU A 168 -9.40 6.03 -2.27
N GLY A 169 -9.12 7.11 -3.02
CA GLY A 169 -7.76 7.57 -3.29
C GLY A 169 -6.93 7.81 -2.02
N PRO A 170 -7.42 8.60 -1.04
CA PRO A 170 -6.72 8.83 0.21
C PRO A 170 -6.48 7.58 1.06
N ALA A 171 -7.42 6.62 1.05
CA ALA A 171 -7.24 5.35 1.76
C ALA A 171 -6.10 4.52 1.15
N VAL A 172 -6.05 4.42 -0.19
CA VAL A 172 -4.97 3.72 -0.91
C VAL A 172 -3.64 4.46 -0.73
N GLN A 173 -3.65 5.80 -0.76
CA GLN A 173 -2.46 6.60 -0.46
C GLN A 173 -1.93 6.30 0.94
N ALA A 174 -2.78 6.26 1.97
CA ALA A 174 -2.41 5.93 3.34
C ALA A 174 -1.78 4.52 3.42
N SER A 175 -2.43 3.55 2.76
CA SER A 175 -1.95 2.17 2.67
C SER A 175 -0.56 2.03 2.02
N CYS A 176 -0.20 2.96 1.13
CA CYS A 176 1.08 2.98 0.39
C CYS A 176 2.10 3.99 0.96
N SER A 177 1.84 4.61 2.11
CA SER A 177 2.71 5.64 2.69
C SER A 177 3.87 5.02 3.47
N ILE A 178 4.85 4.49 2.72
CA ILE A 178 6.04 3.81 3.26
C ILE A 178 6.80 4.77 4.18
N PRO A 179 7.01 4.41 5.48
CA PRO A 179 7.75 5.24 6.43
C PRO A 179 9.15 5.61 5.90
N ARG A 180 9.58 6.82 6.19
CA ARG A 180 10.83 7.45 5.71
C ARG A 180 10.84 7.87 4.24
N TRP A 181 9.98 7.28 3.38
CA TRP A 181 9.86 7.68 1.98
C TRP A 181 8.71 8.66 1.77
N PHE A 182 7.56 8.37 2.37
CA PHE A 182 6.37 9.21 2.27
C PHE A 182 5.97 9.80 3.62
N ALA A 183 5.32 10.95 3.57
CA ALA A 183 4.65 11.50 4.73
C ALA A 183 3.42 10.65 5.10
N PRO A 184 3.06 10.56 6.38
CA PRO A 184 1.79 9.98 6.79
C PRO A 184 0.61 10.71 6.14
N VAL A 185 -0.51 10.02 5.97
CA VAL A 185 -1.78 10.62 5.54
C VAL A 185 -2.66 10.79 6.77
N ARG A 186 -3.13 12.03 7.02
CA ARG A 186 -4.05 12.32 8.11
C ARG A 186 -5.49 12.16 7.63
N ILE A 187 -6.20 11.19 8.22
CA ILE A 187 -7.60 10.90 7.93
C ILE A 187 -8.37 10.99 9.25
N ARG A 188 -9.39 11.85 9.31
CA ARG A 188 -10.22 12.06 10.50
C ARG A 188 -9.39 12.30 11.75
N GLY A 189 -8.39 13.19 11.65
CA GLY A 189 -7.51 13.59 12.75
C GLY A 189 -6.46 12.55 13.18
N ARG A 190 -6.35 11.39 12.51
CA ARG A 190 -5.37 10.34 12.80
C ARG A 190 -4.39 10.18 11.65
N ASP A 191 -3.13 9.90 11.95
CA ASP A 191 -2.06 9.70 10.97
C ASP A 191 -1.94 8.22 10.60
N PHE A 192 -1.90 7.93 9.29
CA PHE A 192 -1.78 6.57 8.76
C PHE A 192 -0.54 6.44 7.88
N ILE A 193 0.09 5.27 7.98
CA ILE A 193 1.27 4.87 7.23
C ILE A 193 1.02 3.51 6.56
N ASP A 194 2.00 3.05 5.79
CA ASP A 194 1.92 1.83 5.00
C ASP A 194 1.45 0.61 5.81
N ALA A 195 0.57 -0.17 5.21
CA ALA A 195 0.04 -1.40 5.77
C ALA A 195 1.10 -2.46 6.07
N ASP A 196 2.23 -2.43 5.35
CA ASP A 196 3.33 -3.37 5.51
C ASP A 196 3.92 -3.39 6.94
N VAL A 197 3.69 -2.30 7.70
CA VAL A 197 4.18 -2.17 9.07
C VAL A 197 3.41 -3.07 10.05
N SER A 198 2.09 -3.19 9.90
CA SER A 198 1.26 -3.89 10.90
C SER A 198 0.46 -5.08 10.38
N SER A 199 0.19 -5.14 9.09
CA SER A 199 -0.57 -6.23 8.46
C SER A 199 -0.17 -6.40 6.99
N PRO A 200 1.01 -6.97 6.72
CA PRO A 200 1.51 -7.15 5.35
C PRO A 200 0.67 -8.13 4.53
N LEU A 201 -0.05 -9.06 5.15
CA LEU A 201 -0.99 -9.99 4.51
C LEU A 201 -2.33 -9.96 5.28
N PRO A 202 -3.28 -9.06 4.96
CA PRO A 202 -4.40 -8.73 5.83
C PRO A 202 -5.55 -9.76 5.84
N VAL A 203 -5.25 -11.03 6.16
CA VAL A 203 -6.25 -12.11 6.22
C VAL A 203 -7.23 -11.91 7.38
N LYS A 204 -6.75 -11.43 8.54
CA LYS A 204 -7.62 -11.09 9.69
C LYS A 204 -8.66 -10.05 9.32
N ALA A 205 -8.29 -9.06 8.50
CA ALA A 205 -9.25 -8.06 8.02
C ALA A 205 -10.34 -8.71 7.16
N ALA A 206 -9.99 -9.61 6.24
CA ALA A 206 -10.98 -10.34 5.44
C ALA A 206 -11.94 -11.17 6.31
N ARG A 207 -11.42 -11.89 7.29
CA ARG A 207 -12.23 -12.67 8.25
C ARG A 207 -13.15 -11.78 9.09
N SER A 208 -12.63 -10.65 9.58
CA SER A 208 -13.44 -9.70 10.37
C SER A 208 -14.57 -9.06 9.57
N LEU A 209 -14.43 -8.96 8.24
CA LEU A 209 -15.47 -8.51 7.32
C LEU A 209 -16.47 -9.61 6.94
N GLY A 210 -16.33 -10.81 7.49
CA GLY A 210 -17.29 -11.90 7.34
C GLY A 210 -16.99 -12.88 6.21
N ALA A 211 -15.80 -12.83 5.59
CA ALA A 211 -15.43 -13.75 4.51
C ALA A 211 -15.43 -15.21 4.98
N LYS A 212 -16.17 -16.05 4.25
CA LYS A 212 -16.25 -17.50 4.53
C LYS A 212 -15.01 -18.24 4.04
N LEU A 213 -14.57 -17.93 2.85
CA LEU A 213 -13.35 -18.45 2.23
C LEU A 213 -12.39 -17.28 1.96
N VAL A 214 -11.09 -17.54 2.17
CA VAL A 214 -10.03 -16.54 1.93
C VAL A 214 -8.93 -17.16 1.09
N LEU A 215 -8.75 -16.61 -0.12
CA LEU A 215 -7.59 -16.85 -0.96
C LEU A 215 -6.62 -15.68 -0.76
N ALA A 216 -5.45 -15.95 -0.20
CA ALA A 216 -4.43 -14.94 0.04
C ALA A 216 -3.29 -15.05 -0.97
N VAL A 217 -2.77 -13.90 -1.41
CA VAL A 217 -1.61 -13.80 -2.31
C VAL A 217 -0.46 -13.14 -1.55
N ASP A 218 0.51 -13.93 -1.16
CA ASP A 218 1.73 -13.50 -0.50
C ASP A 218 2.83 -13.28 -1.53
N VAL A 219 3.37 -12.08 -1.61
CA VAL A 219 4.48 -11.73 -2.50
C VAL A 219 5.78 -11.45 -1.77
N ALA A 220 5.85 -11.74 -0.47
CA ALA A 220 7.05 -11.52 0.33
C ALA A 220 8.20 -12.48 -0.05
N VAL A 221 9.34 -12.26 0.56
CA VAL A 221 10.52 -13.14 0.38
C VAL A 221 10.25 -14.52 0.94
N HIS A 222 10.63 -15.55 0.19
CA HIS A 222 10.55 -16.95 0.62
C HIS A 222 11.62 -17.25 1.67
N ALA A 223 11.20 -17.73 2.86
CA ALA A 223 12.12 -18.10 3.94
C ALA A 223 13.00 -19.31 3.60
N ASN A 224 12.47 -20.24 2.78
CA ASN A 224 13.09 -21.50 2.41
C ASN A 224 13.96 -21.45 1.13
N LYS A 225 14.11 -20.28 0.52
CA LYS A 225 14.97 -20.10 -0.66
C LYS A 225 16.33 -19.52 -0.25
N PRO A 226 17.43 -19.92 -0.93
CA PRO A 226 18.73 -19.34 -0.70
C PRO A 226 18.71 -17.83 -0.91
N ARG A 227 19.39 -17.12 0.00
CA ARG A 227 19.61 -15.69 -0.13
C ARG A 227 20.82 -15.42 -1.01
N PRO A 228 20.71 -14.48 -1.95
CA PRO A 228 21.88 -14.04 -2.73
C PRO A 228 22.84 -13.22 -1.86
N SER A 229 24.11 -13.09 -2.30
CA SER A 229 25.08 -12.23 -1.65
C SER A 229 24.57 -10.78 -1.60
N GLY A 230 24.90 -10.06 -0.51
CA GLY A 230 24.45 -8.70 -0.27
C GLY A 230 23.05 -8.59 0.37
N ALA A 231 22.38 -9.72 0.60
CA ALA A 231 21.07 -9.75 1.27
C ALA A 231 21.17 -9.87 2.80
N GLU A 232 22.36 -10.02 3.36
CA GLU A 232 22.61 -10.29 4.79
C GLU A 232 21.99 -9.21 5.69
N ARG A 233 22.05 -7.95 5.27
CA ARG A 233 21.49 -6.79 6.01
C ARG A 233 19.98 -6.78 6.12
N TYR A 234 19.27 -7.60 5.32
CA TYR A 234 17.81 -7.66 5.31
C TYR A 234 17.25 -8.86 6.08
N VAL A 235 18.11 -9.77 6.55
CA VAL A 235 17.70 -11.05 7.17
C VAL A 235 16.73 -10.87 8.33
N GLU A 236 17.00 -9.92 9.23
CA GLU A 236 16.14 -9.69 10.41
C GLU A 236 14.79 -9.08 10.00
N GLY A 237 14.81 -8.11 9.09
CA GLY A 237 13.57 -7.53 8.55
C GLY A 237 12.71 -8.55 7.81
N ASP A 238 13.33 -9.38 6.96
CA ASP A 238 12.63 -10.47 6.26
C ASP A 238 12.03 -11.47 7.24
N ARG A 239 12.77 -11.83 8.29
CA ARG A 239 12.30 -12.76 9.33
C ARG A 239 11.12 -12.19 10.12
N ALA A 240 11.24 -10.93 10.55
CA ALA A 240 10.17 -10.26 11.29
C ALA A 240 8.89 -10.16 10.45
N LYS A 241 9.03 -9.73 9.19
CA LYS A 241 7.92 -9.67 8.24
C LYS A 241 7.31 -11.05 7.98
N ARG A 242 8.14 -12.07 7.78
CA ARG A 242 7.67 -13.44 7.58
C ARG A 242 6.84 -13.94 8.75
N ALA A 243 7.27 -13.69 9.99
CA ALA A 243 6.51 -14.09 11.19
C ALA A 243 5.12 -13.43 11.24
N GLN A 244 5.00 -12.15 10.84
CA GLN A 244 3.70 -11.48 10.76
C GLN A 244 2.81 -12.11 9.68
N ILE A 245 3.38 -12.40 8.51
CA ILE A 245 2.65 -13.02 7.40
C ILE A 245 2.21 -14.43 7.76
N ASP A 246 3.07 -15.24 8.36
CA ASP A 246 2.75 -16.62 8.73
C ASP A 246 1.57 -16.68 9.71
N ALA A 247 1.54 -15.80 10.71
CA ALA A 247 0.43 -15.70 11.67
C ALA A 247 -0.91 -15.27 11.04
N GLU A 248 -0.88 -14.58 9.91
CA GLU A 248 -2.08 -14.24 9.13
C GLU A 248 -2.43 -15.35 8.12
N ALA A 249 -1.42 -15.96 7.49
CA ALA A 249 -1.56 -17.03 6.49
C ALA A 249 -2.28 -18.27 7.04
N GLU A 250 -2.07 -18.60 8.31
CA GLU A 250 -2.78 -19.69 9.00
C GLU A 250 -4.31 -19.53 9.03
N LEU A 251 -4.80 -18.32 8.83
CA LEU A 251 -6.23 -18.02 8.80
C LEU A 251 -6.83 -18.04 7.38
N ALA A 252 -6.01 -18.22 6.35
CA ALA A 252 -6.46 -18.35 4.97
C ALA A 252 -6.82 -19.81 4.65
N ASP A 253 -7.76 -20.02 3.72
CA ASP A 253 -8.05 -21.37 3.20
C ASP A 253 -6.99 -21.82 2.20
N MET A 254 -6.38 -20.85 1.50
CA MET A 254 -5.25 -21.09 0.62
C MET A 254 -4.37 -19.84 0.49
N VAL A 255 -3.06 -20.04 0.43
CA VAL A 255 -2.08 -18.99 0.16
C VAL A 255 -1.33 -19.31 -1.12
N LEU A 256 -1.40 -18.40 -2.09
CA LEU A 256 -0.54 -18.39 -3.27
C LEU A 256 0.72 -17.60 -2.93
N HIS A 257 1.88 -18.23 -3.03
CA HIS A 257 3.16 -17.59 -2.75
C HIS A 257 4.12 -17.79 -3.93
N PRO A 258 3.95 -17.03 -5.04
CA PRO A 258 4.76 -17.19 -6.24
C PRO A 258 6.22 -16.78 -6.00
N TYR A 259 7.15 -17.57 -6.54
CA TYR A 259 8.57 -17.30 -6.49
C TYR A 259 9.06 -16.66 -7.81
N PHE A 260 9.68 -15.50 -7.71
CA PHE A 260 10.25 -14.75 -8.86
C PHE A 260 11.60 -14.10 -8.48
N GLY A 261 12.32 -14.68 -7.53
CA GLY A 261 13.63 -14.22 -7.07
C GLY A 261 13.58 -13.34 -5.82
N TYR A 262 14.76 -13.06 -5.31
CA TYR A 262 14.95 -12.24 -4.10
C TYR A 262 14.96 -10.75 -4.42
N TRP A 263 15.84 -10.34 -5.37
CA TRP A 263 16.01 -8.94 -5.74
C TRP A 263 14.87 -8.45 -6.62
N VAL A 264 14.44 -7.24 -6.34
CA VAL A 264 13.36 -6.57 -7.07
C VAL A 264 13.82 -5.21 -7.56
N ASN A 265 13.21 -4.75 -8.64
CA ASN A 265 13.43 -3.41 -9.17
C ASN A 265 12.16 -2.88 -9.87
N LEU A 266 12.23 -1.68 -10.44
CA LEU A 266 11.11 -1.05 -11.11
C LEU A 266 11.20 -1.14 -12.65
N SER A 267 12.10 -1.95 -13.20
CA SER A 267 12.19 -2.11 -14.66
C SER A 267 10.96 -2.80 -15.21
N ARG A 268 10.61 -2.47 -16.45
CA ARG A 268 9.50 -3.13 -17.15
C ARG A 268 9.75 -4.65 -17.29
N GLU A 269 11.00 -5.03 -17.53
CA GLU A 269 11.40 -6.45 -17.64
C GLU A 269 11.09 -7.22 -16.34
N PHE A 270 11.47 -6.66 -15.17
CA PHE A 270 11.16 -7.28 -13.88
C PHE A 270 9.65 -7.44 -13.70
N ARG A 271 8.85 -6.40 -13.98
CA ARG A 271 7.40 -6.42 -13.81
C ARG A 271 6.75 -7.55 -14.64
N VAL A 272 7.10 -7.63 -15.92
CA VAL A 272 6.59 -8.67 -16.82
C VAL A 272 7.04 -10.05 -16.36
N THR A 273 8.30 -10.21 -15.96
CA THR A 273 8.83 -11.50 -15.50
C THR A 273 8.17 -11.97 -14.21
N ALA A 274 8.00 -11.07 -13.23
CA ALA A 274 7.34 -11.39 -11.96
C ALA A 274 5.86 -11.77 -12.18
N ALA A 275 5.14 -11.02 -13.01
CA ALA A 275 3.75 -11.33 -13.35
C ALA A 275 3.63 -12.67 -14.06
N ARG A 276 4.50 -12.94 -15.06
CA ARG A 276 4.49 -14.22 -15.77
C ARG A 276 4.78 -15.40 -14.84
N ALA A 277 5.81 -15.30 -14.00
CA ALA A 277 6.14 -16.35 -13.04
C ALA A 277 4.98 -16.63 -12.07
N ALA A 278 4.31 -15.58 -11.61
CA ALA A 278 3.15 -15.71 -10.74
C ALA A 278 1.95 -16.36 -11.46
N TYR A 279 1.69 -15.99 -12.70
CA TYR A 279 0.66 -16.61 -13.52
C TYR A 279 0.92 -18.12 -13.70
N GLU A 280 2.11 -18.50 -14.14
CA GLU A 280 2.48 -19.90 -14.41
C GLU A 280 2.36 -20.75 -13.13
N GLN A 281 2.85 -20.26 -11.99
CA GLN A 281 2.78 -20.99 -10.72
C GLN A 281 1.35 -21.07 -10.17
N THR A 282 0.51 -20.07 -10.41
CA THR A 282 -0.91 -20.11 -10.06
C THR A 282 -1.65 -21.13 -10.92
N MET A 283 -1.39 -21.17 -12.23
CA MET A 283 -2.01 -22.14 -13.13
C MET A 283 -1.60 -23.59 -12.83
N GLN A 284 -0.40 -23.83 -12.29
CA GLN A 284 -0.01 -25.15 -11.79
C GLN A 284 -0.90 -25.64 -10.64
N GLN A 285 -1.59 -24.75 -9.94
CA GLN A 285 -2.52 -25.06 -8.85
C GLN A 285 -4.00 -24.99 -9.30
N ALA A 286 -4.28 -24.90 -10.61
CA ALA A 286 -5.61 -24.66 -11.15
C ALA A 286 -6.70 -25.65 -10.63
N ASN A 287 -6.38 -26.94 -10.57
CA ASN A 287 -7.33 -27.95 -10.09
C ASN A 287 -7.69 -27.75 -8.62
N HIS A 288 -6.70 -27.43 -7.79
CA HIS A 288 -6.91 -27.16 -6.37
C HIS A 288 -7.72 -25.88 -6.15
N LEU A 289 -7.39 -24.82 -6.90
CA LEU A 289 -8.12 -23.57 -6.87
C LEU A 289 -9.59 -23.73 -7.28
N ARG A 290 -9.87 -24.50 -8.35
CA ARG A 290 -11.27 -24.79 -8.74
C ARG A 290 -12.00 -25.64 -7.72
N GLY A 291 -11.32 -26.56 -7.06
CA GLY A 291 -11.92 -27.40 -6.00
C GLY A 291 -12.33 -26.63 -4.77
N LEU A 292 -11.60 -25.57 -4.41
CA LEU A 292 -11.89 -24.75 -3.23
C LEU A 292 -12.81 -23.56 -3.53
N PHE A 293 -12.66 -22.92 -4.67
CA PHE A 293 -13.21 -21.59 -4.94
C PHE A 293 -14.09 -21.50 -6.20
N GLY A 294 -14.12 -22.55 -7.02
CA GLY A 294 -14.94 -22.64 -8.25
C GLY A 294 -16.43 -22.89 -8.01
#